data_98bfc694f54a8a4f3cc01eef38b29d66
#
_entry.id   98bfc694f54a8a4f3cc01eef38b29d66
#
_cell.length_a   1.000
_cell.length_b   1.000
_cell.length_c   1.000
_cell.angle_alpha   90.00
_cell.angle_beta   90.00
_cell.angle_gamma   90.00
#
_symmetry.space_group_name_H-M   'P 1'
#
loop_
_entity.id
_entity.type
_entity.pdbx_description
1 polymer ?
#
loop_
_entity_poly.entity_id
_entity_poly.type
_entity_poly.pdbx_seq_one_letter_code
_entity_poly.pdbx_strand_id
1 'polypeptide(L)'
;PIKSSAASDVYKRQGFDGLLNFYAGRNEVCDLDFEKAFIQYMGWTGNTCIAHPYVIDEDPELTARIAQTDMVKGVTIAAGGFFGPQGRELRIPLADPKQNEKIENFEYKGYRITNFEMESSALAGLSRLMGHKATTVCMVIANRLAKEANSGYQNTIDTLIQKVLERI
;
A
#
# COMPACT_ATOMS: atom_id res chain seq x y z
N PRO A 1 10.79 -6.73 9.76
CA PRO A 1 11.01 -5.80 8.65
C PRO A 1 11.31 -6.53 7.35
N ILE A 2 10.71 -6.07 6.25
CA ILE A 2 10.98 -6.63 4.92
C ILE A 2 12.35 -6.12 4.48
N LYS A 3 13.19 -7.01 3.98
CA LYS A 3 14.50 -6.62 3.43
C LYS A 3 14.33 -5.71 2.22
N SER A 4 15.21 -4.72 2.06
CA SER A 4 15.18 -3.73 0.98
C SER A 4 15.32 -4.29 -0.46
N SER A 5 15.48 -5.58 -0.63
CA SER A 5 15.56 -6.27 -1.93
C SER A 5 14.40 -7.25 -2.16
N ALA A 6 13.40 -7.29 -1.25
CA ALA A 6 12.26 -8.19 -1.40
C ALA A 6 11.27 -7.65 -2.42
N ALA A 7 10.76 -8.50 -3.29
CA ALA A 7 9.55 -8.22 -4.03
C ALA A 7 8.37 -8.31 -3.06
N SER A 8 7.55 -7.26 -3.00
CA SER A 8 6.32 -7.25 -2.23
C SER A 8 5.15 -7.36 -3.19
N ASP A 9 4.44 -8.45 -3.12
CA ASP A 9 3.10 -8.52 -3.67
C ASP A 9 2.08 -8.11 -2.62
N VAL A 10 0.94 -7.69 -3.06
CA VAL A 10 0.00 -7.03 -2.18
C VAL A 10 -1.38 -7.63 -2.29
N TYR A 11 -1.94 -8.00 -1.13
CA TYR A 11 -3.34 -8.41 -1.07
C TYR A 11 -4.31 -7.24 -1.05
N LYS A 12 -3.90 -6.13 -0.46
CA LYS A 12 -4.75 -4.94 -0.29
C LYS A 12 -3.98 -3.66 -0.57
N ARG A 13 -4.69 -2.68 -1.12
CA ARG A 13 -4.20 -1.31 -1.34
C ARG A 13 -4.96 -0.35 -0.45
N GLN A 14 -4.23 0.47 0.28
CA GLN A 14 -4.81 1.52 1.12
C GLN A 14 -4.46 2.89 0.56
N GLY A 15 -5.46 3.59 0.05
CA GLY A 15 -5.29 4.95 -0.49
C GLY A 15 -5.39 6.00 0.61
N PHE A 16 -4.32 6.78 0.79
CA PHE A 16 -4.30 7.97 1.65
C PHE A 16 -4.72 9.24 0.91
N ASP A 17 -4.90 9.15 -0.40
CA ASP A 17 -5.30 10.25 -1.27
C ASP A 17 -6.81 10.56 -1.22
N GLY A 18 -7.60 9.61 -0.74
CA GLY A 18 -9.05 9.73 -0.70
C GLY A 18 -9.73 9.73 -2.07
N LEU A 19 -9.02 9.39 -3.15
CA LEU A 19 -9.51 9.49 -4.53
C LEU A 19 -10.83 8.73 -4.74
N LEU A 20 -10.92 7.52 -4.22
CA LEU A 20 -12.09 6.69 -4.46
C LEU A 20 -13.38 7.21 -3.79
N ASN A 21 -13.24 8.07 -2.78
CA ASN A 21 -14.38 8.67 -2.07
C ASN A 21 -15.22 9.63 -2.96
N PHE A 22 -14.70 10.01 -4.13
CA PHE A 22 -15.43 10.85 -5.10
C PHE A 22 -16.31 10.05 -6.05
N TYR A 23 -16.29 8.70 -6.01
CA TYR A 23 -17.00 7.84 -6.96
C TYR A 23 -18.15 7.08 -6.30
N ALA A 24 -19.28 6.99 -7.02
CA ALA A 24 -20.39 6.12 -6.65
C ALA A 24 -19.95 4.64 -6.67
N GLY A 25 -20.56 3.82 -5.81
CA GLY A 25 -20.21 2.40 -5.70
C GLY A 25 -18.95 2.09 -4.88
N ARG A 26 -18.27 3.12 -4.38
CA ARG A 26 -17.05 2.99 -3.58
C ARG A 26 -17.21 1.97 -2.44
N ASN A 27 -18.30 2.04 -1.70
CA ASN A 27 -18.54 1.17 -0.55
C ASN A 27 -18.82 -0.30 -0.93
N GLU A 28 -19.14 -0.58 -2.19
CA GLU A 28 -19.38 -1.94 -2.69
C GLU A 28 -18.06 -2.68 -2.99
N VAL A 29 -16.99 -1.92 -3.19
CA VAL A 29 -15.69 -2.47 -3.57
C VAL A 29 -14.61 -2.34 -2.50
N CYS A 30 -14.82 -1.50 -1.48
CA CYS A 30 -13.87 -1.26 -0.39
C CYS A 30 -14.07 -2.20 0.80
N ASP A 31 -12.98 -2.53 1.49
CA ASP A 31 -12.99 -3.21 2.80
C ASP A 31 -13.25 -2.18 3.93
N LEU A 32 -14.53 -1.93 4.17
CA LEU A 32 -14.97 -0.93 5.15
C LEU A 32 -14.56 -1.28 6.60
N ASP A 33 -14.47 -2.56 6.92
CA ASP A 33 -14.05 -3.01 8.25
C ASP A 33 -12.57 -2.71 8.50
N PHE A 34 -11.72 -2.98 7.50
CA PHE A 34 -10.31 -2.64 7.58
C PHE A 34 -10.10 -1.12 7.70
N GLU A 35 -10.79 -0.34 6.88
CA GLU A 35 -10.75 1.13 6.95
C GLU A 35 -11.07 1.64 8.35
N LYS A 36 -12.19 1.17 8.92
CA LYS A 36 -12.63 1.54 10.25
C LYS A 36 -11.59 1.17 11.32
N ALA A 37 -11.06 -0.05 11.26
CA ALA A 37 -10.04 -0.51 12.20
C ALA A 37 -8.78 0.35 12.12
N PHE A 38 -8.31 0.65 10.90
CA PHE A 38 -7.13 1.48 10.68
C PHE A 38 -7.33 2.91 11.19
N ILE A 39 -8.45 3.56 10.83
CA ILE A 39 -8.77 4.93 11.26
C ILE A 39 -8.83 5.02 12.80
N GLN A 40 -9.46 4.04 13.46
CA GLN A 40 -9.51 3.98 14.91
C GLN A 40 -8.13 3.82 15.54
N TYR A 41 -7.33 2.89 15.02
CA TYR A 41 -5.98 2.63 15.52
C TYR A 41 -5.06 3.85 15.36
N MET A 42 -5.13 4.56 14.23
CA MET A 42 -4.35 5.78 13.99
C MET A 42 -4.81 6.97 14.83
N GLY A 43 -5.98 6.90 15.45
CA GLY A 43 -6.59 8.03 16.16
C GLY A 43 -7.14 9.09 15.22
N TRP A 44 -7.54 8.72 13.99
CA TRP A 44 -8.06 9.64 12.97
C TRP A 44 -9.58 9.75 12.97
N THR A 45 -10.26 9.11 13.91
CA THR A 45 -11.72 9.22 14.04
C THR A 45 -12.15 10.66 14.24
N GLY A 46 -13.02 11.14 13.36
CA GLY A 46 -13.50 12.55 13.37
C GLY A 46 -12.47 13.59 12.90
N ASN A 47 -11.28 13.20 12.47
CA ASN A 47 -10.30 14.12 11.89
C ASN A 47 -10.69 14.48 10.45
N THR A 48 -11.09 15.73 10.24
CA THR A 48 -11.48 16.24 8.92
C THR A 48 -10.32 16.82 8.11
N CYS A 49 -9.12 16.90 8.70
CA CYS A 49 -7.91 17.41 8.02
C CYS A 49 -7.18 16.36 7.20
N ILE A 50 -7.48 15.07 7.44
CA ILE A 50 -6.90 13.94 6.73
C ILE A 50 -7.96 13.36 5.80
N ALA A 51 -7.60 13.10 4.54
CA ALA A 51 -8.50 12.42 3.62
C ALA A 51 -8.86 11.03 4.18
N HIS A 52 -10.15 10.68 4.12
CA HIS A 52 -10.60 9.37 4.57
C HIS A 52 -9.92 8.28 3.75
N PRO A 53 -9.09 7.42 4.36
CA PRO A 53 -8.43 6.35 3.63
C PRO A 53 -9.45 5.33 3.13
N TYR A 54 -9.14 4.72 1.99
CA TYR A 54 -9.93 3.61 1.46
C TYR A 54 -9.04 2.39 1.27
N VAL A 55 -9.62 1.19 1.38
CA VAL A 55 -8.90 -0.07 1.26
C VAL A 55 -9.55 -0.95 0.21
N ILE A 56 -8.76 -1.41 -0.76
CA ILE A 56 -9.18 -2.24 -1.88
C ILE A 56 -8.43 -3.56 -1.86
N ASP A 57 -9.15 -4.65 -2.07
CA ASP A 57 -8.53 -5.93 -2.39
C ASP A 57 -8.00 -5.92 -3.83
N GLU A 58 -6.80 -6.43 -4.03
CA GLU A 58 -6.29 -6.75 -5.36
C GLU A 58 -7.13 -7.87 -6.01
N ASP A 59 -7.03 -8.00 -7.33
CA ASP A 59 -7.71 -9.11 -8.01
C ASP A 59 -7.14 -10.45 -7.54
N PRO A 60 -7.98 -11.34 -6.96
CA PRO A 60 -7.49 -12.56 -6.33
C PRO A 60 -6.92 -13.56 -7.34
N GLU A 61 -7.40 -13.56 -8.58
CA GLU A 61 -6.91 -14.47 -9.62
C GLU A 61 -5.51 -14.03 -10.09
N LEU A 62 -5.34 -12.75 -10.40
CA LEU A 62 -4.03 -12.21 -10.78
C LEU A 62 -3.03 -12.35 -9.64
N THR A 63 -3.43 -12.02 -8.43
CA THR A 63 -2.59 -12.16 -7.23
C THR A 63 -2.16 -13.61 -7.03
N ALA A 64 -3.05 -14.59 -7.16
CA ALA A 64 -2.72 -16.00 -7.00
C ALA A 64 -1.75 -16.50 -8.07
N ARG A 65 -1.86 -15.99 -9.31
CA ARG A 65 -0.95 -16.35 -10.41
C ARG A 65 0.44 -15.75 -10.21
N ILE A 66 0.50 -14.49 -9.84
CA ILE A 66 1.75 -13.71 -9.80
C ILE A 66 2.49 -13.89 -8.48
N ALA A 67 1.79 -13.79 -7.34
CA ALA A 67 2.35 -13.85 -6.01
C ALA A 67 2.54 -15.27 -5.51
N GLN A 68 3.65 -15.86 -5.90
CA GLN A 68 4.06 -17.17 -5.42
C GLN A 68 4.82 -17.03 -4.08
N THR A 69 5.50 -18.09 -3.66
CA THR A 69 6.23 -18.15 -2.38
C THR A 69 7.45 -17.22 -2.31
N ASP A 70 7.86 -16.68 -3.43
CA ASP A 70 9.02 -15.78 -3.59
C ASP A 70 8.69 -14.29 -3.39
N MET A 71 7.43 -13.98 -3.07
CA MET A 71 6.97 -12.62 -2.81
C MET A 71 6.40 -12.46 -1.40
N VAL A 72 6.66 -11.33 -0.78
CA VAL A 72 6.09 -10.98 0.54
C VAL A 72 4.69 -10.42 0.33
N LYS A 73 3.72 -10.98 1.02
CA LYS A 73 2.31 -10.59 0.91
C LYS A 73 1.91 -9.66 2.05
N GLY A 74 1.24 -8.55 1.73
CA GLY A 74 0.85 -7.57 2.74
C GLY A 74 -0.08 -6.49 2.21
N VAL A 75 -0.14 -5.37 2.92
CA VAL A 75 -0.91 -4.18 2.54
C VAL A 75 0.05 -3.07 2.15
N THR A 76 -0.15 -2.48 0.99
CA THR A 76 0.61 -1.31 0.55
C THR A 76 -0.22 -0.04 0.74
N ILE A 77 0.39 1.00 1.28
CA ILE A 77 -0.20 2.34 1.34
C ILE A 77 0.20 3.12 0.09
N ALA A 78 -0.78 3.58 -0.67
CA ALA A 78 -0.61 4.58 -1.72
C ALA A 78 -0.81 5.97 -1.11
N ALA A 79 0.27 6.73 -1.02
CA ALA A 79 0.27 8.04 -0.39
C ALA A 79 0.24 9.16 -1.42
N GLY A 80 -0.63 10.15 -1.24
CA GLY A 80 -0.75 11.30 -2.14
C GLY A 80 0.43 12.28 -2.12
N GLY A 81 1.53 11.94 -1.45
CA GLY A 81 2.74 12.75 -1.39
C GLY A 81 3.93 12.01 -0.83
N PHE A 82 5.14 12.36 -1.30
CA PHE A 82 6.38 11.67 -0.95
C PHE A 82 6.89 11.99 0.47
N PHE A 83 6.64 13.19 0.98
CA PHE A 83 7.16 13.64 2.27
C PHE A 83 6.19 13.40 3.43
N GLY A 84 5.42 14.38 3.84
CA GLY A 84 4.53 14.32 5.00
C GLY A 84 3.57 13.13 4.98
N PRO A 85 2.83 12.84 3.88
CA PRO A 85 1.93 11.69 3.82
C PRO A 85 2.61 10.35 4.03
N GLN A 86 3.90 10.25 3.73
CA GLN A 86 4.74 9.08 3.99
C GLN A 86 5.57 9.22 5.28
N GLY A 87 5.26 10.15 6.17
CA GLY A 87 5.92 10.33 7.44
C GLY A 87 7.39 10.78 7.34
N ARG A 88 7.76 11.53 6.29
CA ARG A 88 9.08 12.15 6.16
C ARG A 88 9.03 13.59 6.62
N GLU A 89 9.68 13.88 7.72
CA GLU A 89 9.89 15.23 8.21
C GLU A 89 11.14 15.85 7.56
N LEU A 90 11.01 17.09 7.10
CA LEU A 90 12.12 17.90 6.61
C LEU A 90 12.22 19.20 7.41
N ARG A 91 11.64 20.31 6.90
CA ARG A 91 11.66 21.62 7.54
C ARG A 91 10.42 21.88 8.39
N ILE A 92 9.32 21.18 8.06
CA ILE A 92 8.03 21.34 8.73
C ILE A 92 7.79 20.07 9.54
N PRO A 93 7.50 20.19 10.85
CA PRO A 93 7.21 19.03 11.67
C PRO A 93 5.93 18.32 11.21
N LEU A 94 5.90 17.02 11.39
CA LEU A 94 4.72 16.21 11.11
C LEU A 94 3.62 16.50 12.14
N ALA A 95 2.36 16.47 11.70
CA ALA A 95 1.20 16.56 12.60
C ALA A 95 1.17 15.37 13.59
N ASP A 96 1.59 14.19 13.15
CA ASP A 96 1.82 13.01 13.98
C ASP A 96 3.25 12.48 13.76
N PRO A 97 4.21 12.84 14.64
CA PRO A 97 5.58 12.35 14.53
C PRO A 97 5.72 10.82 14.66
N LYS A 98 4.70 10.16 15.23
CA LYS A 98 4.66 8.71 15.42
C LYS A 98 3.89 7.97 14.32
N GLN A 99 3.49 8.66 13.25
CA GLN A 99 2.70 8.07 12.18
C GLN A 99 3.32 6.76 11.64
N ASN A 100 4.60 6.77 11.30
CA ASN A 100 5.26 5.58 10.75
C ASN A 100 5.41 4.45 11.77
N GLU A 101 5.67 4.77 13.04
CA GLU A 101 5.71 3.78 14.12
C GLU A 101 4.34 3.10 14.30
N LYS A 102 3.26 3.88 14.27
CA LYS A 102 1.90 3.34 14.33
C LYS A 102 1.59 2.46 13.12
N ILE A 103 1.91 2.92 11.91
CA ILE A 103 1.68 2.17 10.67
C ILE A 103 2.41 0.83 10.67
N GLU A 104 3.67 0.80 11.11
CA GLU A 104 4.46 -0.43 11.20
C GLU A 104 3.88 -1.45 12.17
N ASN A 105 3.33 -0.96 13.29
CA ASN A 105 2.77 -1.81 14.34
C ASN A 105 1.29 -2.15 14.12
N PHE A 106 0.66 -1.60 13.07
CA PHE A 106 -0.73 -1.92 12.75
C PHE A 106 -0.85 -3.35 12.21
N GLU A 107 -1.78 -4.08 12.80
CA GLU A 107 -2.19 -5.41 12.33
C GLU A 107 -3.71 -5.55 12.45
N TYR A 108 -4.34 -6.09 11.41
CA TYR A 108 -5.77 -6.39 11.42
C TYR A 108 -6.04 -7.69 10.67
N LYS A 109 -6.62 -8.68 11.35
CA LYS A 109 -6.93 -10.02 10.80
C LYS A 109 -5.72 -10.67 10.09
N GLY A 110 -4.52 -10.51 10.64
CA GLY A 110 -3.28 -11.04 10.07
C GLY A 110 -2.67 -10.21 8.93
N TYR A 111 -3.33 -9.14 8.50
CA TYR A 111 -2.77 -8.21 7.52
C TYR A 111 -1.91 -7.15 8.20
N ARG A 112 -0.73 -6.90 7.64
CA ARG A 112 0.21 -5.86 8.08
C ARG A 112 0.55 -4.93 6.92
N ILE A 113 0.87 -3.69 7.25
CA ILE A 113 1.39 -2.75 6.25
C ILE A 113 2.84 -3.12 5.94
N THR A 114 3.14 -3.33 4.67
CA THR A 114 4.45 -3.82 4.23
C THR A 114 5.22 -2.83 3.38
N ASN A 115 4.53 -1.87 2.76
CA ASN A 115 5.13 -1.00 1.76
C ASN A 115 4.39 0.33 1.63
N PHE A 116 5.09 1.34 1.10
CA PHE A 116 4.53 2.60 0.62
C PHE A 116 4.86 2.79 -0.86
N GLU A 117 3.89 3.26 -1.61
CA GLU A 117 4.04 3.77 -2.98
C GLU A 117 3.02 4.90 -3.21
N MET A 118 2.66 5.27 -4.43
CA MET A 118 1.88 6.48 -4.66
C MET A 118 0.71 6.34 -5.65
N GLU A 119 0.50 5.19 -6.31
CA GLU A 119 -0.42 5.06 -7.45
C GLU A 119 -1.37 3.87 -7.38
N SER A 120 -0.98 2.79 -6.72
CA SER A 120 -1.63 1.48 -6.88
C SER A 120 -3.05 1.40 -6.32
N SER A 121 -3.38 2.17 -5.29
CA SER A 121 -4.74 2.18 -4.74
C SER A 121 -5.76 2.75 -5.74
N ALA A 122 -5.37 3.79 -6.48
CA ALA A 122 -6.19 4.36 -7.54
C ALA A 122 -6.41 3.34 -8.67
N LEU A 123 -5.33 2.69 -9.11
CA LEU A 123 -5.41 1.65 -10.14
C LEU A 123 -6.34 0.50 -9.72
N ALA A 124 -6.12 -0.06 -8.54
CA ALA A 124 -6.94 -1.17 -8.03
C ALA A 124 -8.41 -0.76 -7.86
N GLY A 125 -8.66 0.40 -7.25
CA GLY A 125 -10.01 0.87 -6.97
C GLY A 125 -10.81 1.20 -8.22
N LEU A 126 -10.25 1.97 -9.14
CA LEU A 126 -10.91 2.34 -10.38
C LEU A 126 -11.11 1.12 -11.29
N SER A 127 -10.13 0.24 -11.40
CA SER A 127 -10.28 -1.01 -12.14
C SER A 127 -11.45 -1.82 -11.62
N ARG A 128 -11.56 -1.97 -10.31
CA ARG A 128 -12.65 -2.75 -9.70
C ARG A 128 -14.02 -2.12 -9.91
N LEU A 129 -14.14 -0.79 -9.80
CA LEU A 129 -15.38 -0.06 -10.11
C LEU A 129 -15.81 -0.21 -11.56
N MET A 130 -14.86 -0.33 -12.48
CA MET A 130 -15.11 -0.51 -13.92
C MET A 130 -15.22 -1.98 -14.34
N GLY A 131 -15.13 -2.94 -13.42
CA GLY A 131 -15.21 -4.36 -13.72
C GLY A 131 -13.94 -4.95 -14.36
N HIS A 132 -12.79 -4.28 -14.19
CA HIS A 132 -11.48 -4.75 -14.66
C HIS A 132 -10.70 -5.44 -13.55
N LYS A 133 -9.75 -6.28 -13.93
CA LYS A 133 -8.80 -6.94 -13.04
C LYS A 133 -7.50 -6.14 -13.00
N ALA A 134 -7.00 -5.86 -11.81
CA ALA A 134 -5.69 -5.22 -11.61
C ALA A 134 -4.98 -5.82 -10.41
N THR A 135 -3.66 -5.89 -10.51
CA THR A 135 -2.77 -6.13 -9.38
C THR A 135 -1.47 -5.37 -9.59
N THR A 136 -0.75 -5.09 -8.53
CA THR A 136 0.51 -4.37 -8.60
C THR A 136 1.55 -5.08 -7.74
N VAL A 137 2.72 -5.30 -8.29
CA VAL A 137 3.88 -5.84 -7.58
C VAL A 137 4.92 -4.73 -7.40
N CYS A 138 5.42 -4.59 -6.19
CA CYS A 138 6.39 -3.55 -5.85
C CYS A 138 7.75 -4.16 -5.53
N MET A 139 8.81 -3.54 -6.03
CA MET A 139 10.16 -3.76 -5.52
C MET A 139 10.40 -2.82 -4.33
N VAL A 140 10.70 -3.38 -3.17
CA VAL A 140 11.09 -2.58 -2.00
C VAL A 140 12.52 -2.10 -2.18
N ILE A 141 12.71 -0.82 -2.46
CA ILE A 141 14.03 -0.22 -2.72
C ILE A 141 14.69 0.37 -1.47
N ALA A 142 13.91 0.67 -0.44
CA ALA A 142 14.43 1.20 0.81
C ALA A 142 13.62 0.74 2.01
N ASN A 143 14.30 0.38 3.10
CA ASN A 143 13.72 0.19 4.41
C ASN A 143 14.06 1.40 5.28
N ARG A 144 13.08 2.24 5.57
CA ARG A 144 13.28 3.51 6.27
C ARG A 144 13.67 3.34 7.72
N LEU A 145 13.12 2.33 8.38
CA LEU A 145 13.39 2.08 9.80
C LEU A 145 14.78 1.48 10.01
N ALA A 146 15.16 0.55 9.14
CA ALA A 146 16.51 -0.01 9.15
C ALA A 146 17.54 0.94 8.55
N LYS A 147 17.12 2.08 7.95
CA LYS A 147 17.99 3.01 7.20
C LYS A 147 18.82 2.32 6.12
N GLU A 148 18.23 1.28 5.51
CA GLU A 148 18.83 0.51 4.43
C GLU A 148 18.23 0.94 3.09
N ALA A 149 19.08 1.07 2.07
CA ALA A 149 18.66 1.30 0.70
C ALA A 149 19.37 0.32 -0.24
N ASN A 150 18.64 -0.20 -1.21
CA ASN A 150 19.19 -1.06 -2.25
C ASN A 150 19.67 -0.20 -3.43
N SER A 151 20.94 0.10 -3.51
CA SER A 151 21.54 0.86 -4.62
C SER A 151 21.63 0.06 -5.93
N GLY A 152 21.54 -1.26 -5.86
CA GLY A 152 21.62 -2.19 -7.01
C GLY A 152 20.27 -2.70 -7.50
N TYR A 153 19.17 -2.02 -7.19
CA TYR A 153 17.82 -2.50 -7.47
C TYR A 153 17.48 -2.67 -8.97
N GLN A 154 18.20 -2.01 -9.87
CA GLN A 154 17.93 -2.06 -11.32
C GLN A 154 17.95 -3.49 -11.87
N ASN A 155 18.99 -4.26 -11.58
CA ASN A 155 19.07 -5.66 -12.02
C ASN A 155 17.97 -6.53 -11.41
N THR A 156 17.51 -6.18 -10.21
CA THR A 156 16.44 -6.91 -9.50
C THR A 156 15.07 -6.59 -10.08
N ILE A 157 14.87 -5.36 -10.56
CA ILE A 157 13.63 -4.96 -11.26
C ILE A 157 13.44 -5.74 -12.55
N ASP A 158 14.48 -5.89 -13.38
CA ASP A 158 14.39 -6.65 -14.63
C ASP A 158 13.97 -8.11 -14.35
N THR A 159 14.56 -8.72 -13.32
CA THR A 159 14.18 -10.07 -12.88
C THR A 159 12.71 -10.13 -12.42
N LEU A 160 12.24 -9.11 -11.70
CA LEU A 160 10.85 -9.03 -11.25
C LEU A 160 9.89 -8.90 -12.43
N ILE A 161 10.19 -8.01 -13.39
CA ILE A 161 9.40 -7.83 -14.61
C ILE A 161 9.29 -9.15 -15.36
N GLN A 162 10.40 -9.84 -15.58
CA GLN A 162 10.42 -11.12 -16.27
C GLN A 162 9.55 -12.16 -15.57
N LYS A 163 9.66 -12.31 -14.25
CA LYS A 163 8.83 -13.21 -13.45
C LYS A 163 7.33 -12.89 -13.56
N VAL A 164 6.97 -11.61 -13.52
CA VAL A 164 5.57 -11.21 -13.67
C VAL A 164 5.05 -11.56 -15.06
N LEU A 165 5.81 -11.27 -16.12
CA LEU A 165 5.43 -11.59 -17.49
C LEU A 165 5.28 -13.09 -17.75
N GLU A 166 6.10 -13.94 -17.10
CA GLU A 166 6.00 -15.40 -17.19
C GLU A 166 4.77 -15.96 -16.46
N ARG A 167 4.15 -15.20 -15.56
CA ARG A 167 3.05 -15.64 -14.69
C ARG A 167 1.68 -15.08 -15.06
N ILE A 168 1.62 -14.17 -16.02
CA ILE A 168 0.35 -13.57 -16.48
C ILE A 168 -0.44 -14.48 -17.40
#